data_510c9b443a3ca7ebb7137bcb79441be4
#
_entry.id   510c9b443a3ca7ebb7137bcb79441be4
#
_cell.length_a   1.000
_cell.length_b   1.000
_cell.length_c   1.000
_cell.angle_alpha   90.00
_cell.angle_beta   90.00
_cell.angle_gamma   90.00
#
_symmetry.space_group_name_H-M   'P 1'
#
loop_
_entity.id
_entity.type
_entity.pdbx_description
1 polymer ?
#
loop_
_entity_poly.entity_id
_entity_poly.type
_entity_poly.pdbx_seq_one_letter_code
_entity_poly.pdbx_strand_id
1 'polypeptide(L)'
;MKLGTFMMPNHPPHRSFTEGHEHDLDYLVFLDGIGFDEAWIGEHFTTLREPCPSPDLLVAQSLIVTNNIRVSAGGFVLPFHHPAELAHRIAWLDHISRGRCYAGVASGAIPTDWDMFNVDGAAGENRLMMEESLEIMIRFWVSEESFEYKGKYWTVRRPADGFDESYSYHIKPYTKPHPQVAIAGFTANSLTLRLCGRKGFIPLSFGFSNRFLPTHWEAVEKGAAETGVATDRSRWRIGRDIYVADTDKEARDKVINGPVGEHYNKFWMPMLK
;
A
#
# COMPACT_ATOMS: atom_id res chain seq x y z
N MET A 1 -21.62 0.30 5.62
CA MET A 1 -20.55 0.34 4.62
C MET A 1 -19.51 1.31 5.12
N LYS A 2 -18.22 0.99 5.00
CA LYS A 2 -17.15 1.93 5.31
C LYS A 2 -16.72 2.64 4.02
N LEU A 3 -16.34 3.91 4.14
CA LEU A 3 -15.86 4.73 3.05
C LEU A 3 -14.37 4.99 3.23
N GLY A 4 -13.61 4.84 2.16
CA GLY A 4 -12.20 5.17 2.12
C GLY A 4 -11.82 5.83 0.81
N THR A 5 -10.63 6.39 0.77
CA THR A 5 -10.00 6.83 -0.47
C THR A 5 -8.73 6.03 -0.72
N PHE A 6 -8.45 5.76 -1.98
CA PHE A 6 -7.12 5.39 -2.43
C PHE A 6 -6.61 6.55 -3.30
N MET A 7 -5.52 7.13 -2.87
CA MET A 7 -4.90 8.22 -3.61
C MET A 7 -3.48 7.83 -4.03
N MET A 8 -3.26 7.80 -5.32
CA MET A 8 -1.95 8.10 -5.85
C MET A 8 -1.88 9.63 -5.86
N PRO A 9 -0.90 10.28 -5.21
CA PRO A 9 -0.76 11.73 -5.26
C PRO A 9 -0.67 12.23 -6.70
N ASN A 10 -1.83 12.43 -7.33
CA ASN A 10 -1.96 12.69 -8.76
C ASN A 10 -2.24 14.16 -9.00
N HIS A 11 -1.27 14.83 -9.62
CA HIS A 11 -1.36 16.27 -9.86
C HIS A 11 -1.22 16.60 -11.35
N PRO A 12 -1.87 17.70 -11.79
CA PRO A 12 -1.62 18.23 -13.15
C PRO A 12 -0.13 18.55 -13.30
N PRO A 13 0.48 18.29 -14.47
CA PRO A 13 1.92 18.48 -14.68
C PRO A 13 2.45 19.92 -14.47
N HIS A 14 1.56 20.90 -14.45
CA HIS A 14 1.92 22.31 -14.20
C HIS A 14 1.89 22.70 -12.72
N ARG A 15 1.36 21.84 -11.83
CA ARG A 15 1.39 22.07 -10.38
C ARG A 15 2.76 21.68 -9.84
N SER A 16 3.36 22.52 -9.00
CA SER A 16 4.61 22.17 -8.33
C SER A 16 4.39 21.00 -7.35
N PHE A 17 5.45 20.25 -7.04
CA PHE A 17 5.37 19.17 -6.06
C PHE A 17 5.01 19.66 -4.67
N THR A 18 5.46 20.85 -4.29
CA THR A 18 5.11 21.48 -3.00
C THR A 18 3.61 21.75 -2.92
N GLU A 19 3.04 22.45 -3.92
CA GLU A 19 1.60 22.73 -3.97
C GLU A 19 0.76 21.42 -4.06
N GLY A 20 1.29 20.40 -4.74
CA GLY A 20 0.67 19.07 -4.79
C GLY A 20 0.59 18.44 -3.41
N HIS A 21 1.70 18.43 -2.69
CA HIS A 21 1.79 17.87 -1.35
C HIS A 21 0.88 18.60 -0.33
N GLU A 22 0.87 19.93 -0.37
CA GLU A 22 -0.03 20.75 0.46
C GLU A 22 -1.50 20.43 0.17
N HIS A 23 -1.87 20.30 -1.11
CA HIS A 23 -3.21 19.91 -1.51
C HIS A 23 -3.59 18.49 -1.01
N ASP A 24 -2.67 17.53 -1.08
CA ASP A 24 -2.91 16.18 -0.59
C ASP A 24 -3.15 16.15 0.92
N LEU A 25 -2.40 16.93 1.67
CA LEU A 25 -2.57 17.06 3.11
C LEU A 25 -3.92 17.69 3.47
N ASP A 26 -4.28 18.80 2.79
CA ASP A 26 -5.59 19.45 2.96
C ASP A 26 -6.75 18.52 2.60
N TYR A 27 -6.57 17.71 1.56
CA TYR A 27 -7.57 16.71 1.17
C TYR A 27 -7.77 15.64 2.24
N LEU A 28 -6.70 15.15 2.88
CA LEU A 28 -6.81 14.19 3.98
C LEU A 28 -7.49 14.80 5.22
N VAL A 29 -7.23 16.05 5.54
CA VAL A 29 -7.94 16.80 6.59
C VAL A 29 -9.42 16.94 6.26
N PHE A 30 -9.75 17.29 5.02
CA PHE A 30 -11.13 17.37 4.55
C PHE A 30 -11.86 16.02 4.69
N LEU A 31 -11.23 14.91 4.27
CA LEU A 31 -11.82 13.57 4.37
C LEU A 31 -12.08 13.15 5.83
N ASP A 32 -11.16 13.46 6.75
CA ASP A 32 -11.37 13.23 8.19
C ASP A 32 -12.58 14.03 8.70
N GLY A 33 -12.69 15.29 8.27
CA GLY A 33 -13.79 16.18 8.66
C GLY A 33 -15.16 15.75 8.19
N ILE A 34 -15.26 15.07 7.04
CA ILE A 34 -16.53 14.55 6.50
C ILE A 34 -16.79 13.08 6.86
N GLY A 35 -15.90 12.46 7.67
CA GLY A 35 -16.12 11.16 8.27
C GLY A 35 -15.72 9.96 7.41
N PHE A 36 -14.73 10.08 6.55
CA PHE A 36 -14.12 8.91 5.89
C PHE A 36 -13.41 8.01 6.90
N ASP A 37 -13.53 6.70 6.73
CA ASP A 37 -12.91 5.72 7.63
C ASP A 37 -11.41 5.50 7.35
N GLU A 38 -11.01 5.51 6.07
CA GLU A 38 -9.66 5.11 5.65
C GLU A 38 -9.14 5.95 4.47
N ALA A 39 -7.84 6.23 4.46
CA ALA A 39 -7.10 6.75 3.31
C ALA A 39 -5.85 5.89 3.06
N TRP A 40 -5.61 5.54 1.80
CA TRP A 40 -4.50 4.72 1.35
C TRP A 40 -3.68 5.50 0.33
N ILE A 41 -2.37 5.65 0.57
CA ILE A 41 -1.47 6.46 -0.24
C ILE A 41 -0.51 5.56 -0.99
N GLY A 42 -0.49 5.64 -2.32
CA GLY A 42 0.39 4.85 -3.16
C GLY A 42 1.83 5.35 -3.19
N GLU A 43 2.74 4.53 -3.72
CA GLU A 43 4.16 4.83 -3.85
C GLU A 43 4.62 4.68 -5.30
N HIS A 44 5.16 5.74 -5.87
CA HIS A 44 5.83 5.75 -7.17
C HIS A 44 7.05 6.67 -7.16
N PHE A 45 8.08 6.29 -7.92
CA PHE A 45 9.35 7.02 -7.98
C PHE A 45 9.53 7.79 -9.28
N THR A 46 9.16 7.21 -10.41
CA THR A 46 9.55 7.70 -11.74
C THR A 46 8.38 8.26 -12.55
N THR A 47 7.25 8.57 -11.92
CA THR A 47 6.09 9.16 -12.60
C THR A 47 5.94 10.64 -12.26
N LEU A 48 5.80 11.49 -13.30
CA LEU A 48 5.54 12.92 -13.13
C LEU A 48 4.15 13.21 -12.55
N ARG A 49 3.18 12.35 -12.86
CA ARG A 49 1.77 12.59 -12.49
C ARG A 49 1.42 12.07 -11.11
N GLU A 50 2.19 11.12 -10.59
CA GLU A 50 1.95 10.46 -9.31
C GLU A 50 3.26 10.41 -8.49
N PRO A 51 3.85 11.57 -8.16
CA PRO A 51 5.18 11.65 -7.55
C PRO A 51 5.12 11.44 -6.03
N CYS A 52 5.10 10.21 -5.57
CA CYS A 52 5.09 9.90 -4.15
C CYS A 52 6.13 8.82 -3.79
N PRO A 53 7.42 9.16 -3.72
CA PRO A 53 8.47 8.18 -3.42
C PRO A 53 8.54 7.74 -1.95
N SER A 54 7.85 8.45 -1.06
CA SER A 54 7.84 8.20 0.39
C SER A 54 6.45 8.46 0.97
N PRO A 55 5.49 7.56 0.78
CA PRO A 55 4.14 7.74 1.30
C PRO A 55 4.09 7.87 2.82
N ASP A 56 5.07 7.31 3.54
CA ASP A 56 5.21 7.42 4.99
C ASP A 56 5.39 8.86 5.47
N LEU A 57 6.03 9.74 4.69
CA LEU A 57 6.17 11.14 5.05
C LEU A 57 4.82 11.88 5.01
N LEU A 58 3.99 11.62 4.01
CA LEU A 58 2.64 12.18 3.94
C LEU A 58 1.73 11.56 5.00
N VAL A 59 1.83 10.24 5.22
CA VAL A 59 1.13 9.53 6.31
C VAL A 59 1.48 10.15 7.65
N ALA A 60 2.76 10.33 7.97
CA ALA A 60 3.19 10.88 9.26
C ALA A 60 2.64 12.31 9.49
N GLN A 61 2.67 13.17 8.48
CA GLN A 61 2.12 14.52 8.57
C GLN A 61 0.59 14.49 8.75
N SER A 62 -0.11 13.67 7.96
CA SER A 62 -1.56 13.57 8.04
C SER A 62 -2.06 13.05 9.39
N LEU A 63 -1.32 12.14 10.03
CA LEU A 63 -1.65 11.61 11.36
C LEU A 63 -1.62 12.67 12.47
N ILE A 64 -0.87 13.77 12.27
CA ILE A 64 -0.80 14.88 13.23
C ILE A 64 -2.01 15.82 13.08
N VAL A 65 -2.48 16.02 11.84
CA VAL A 65 -3.54 16.97 11.50
C VAL A 65 -4.93 16.34 11.37
N THR A 66 -5.04 15.03 11.51
CA THR A 66 -6.31 14.27 11.49
C THR A 66 -6.53 13.55 12.81
N ASN A 67 -7.80 13.25 13.15
CA ASN A 67 -8.17 12.68 14.45
C ASN A 67 -8.75 11.26 14.34
N ASN A 68 -9.54 10.96 13.30
CA ASN A 68 -10.38 9.75 13.22
C ASN A 68 -9.97 8.83 12.07
N ILE A 69 -9.73 9.40 10.90
CA ILE A 69 -9.38 8.65 9.68
C ILE A 69 -8.10 7.83 9.89
N ARG A 70 -8.12 6.59 9.41
CA ARG A 70 -6.91 5.77 9.30
C ARG A 70 -6.15 6.17 8.04
N VAL A 71 -4.90 6.55 8.18
CA VAL A 71 -4.06 6.90 7.02
C VAL A 71 -2.91 5.91 6.92
N SER A 72 -2.73 5.31 5.75
CA SER A 72 -1.79 4.21 5.54
C SER A 72 -1.15 4.29 4.15
N ALA A 73 0.05 3.76 3.99
CA ALA A 73 0.53 3.47 2.66
C ALA A 73 -0.39 2.44 1.98
N GLY A 74 -0.64 2.60 0.69
CA GLY A 74 -1.59 1.77 -0.06
C GLY A 74 -1.01 0.89 -1.19
N GLY A 75 0.37 0.63 -1.33
CA GLY A 75 1.22 0.33 -0.23
C GLY A 75 2.69 0.69 -0.46
N PHE A 76 3.50 0.38 0.53
CA PHE A 76 4.94 0.33 0.33
C PHE A 76 5.29 -0.74 -0.71
N VAL A 77 6.10 -0.36 -1.70
CA VAL A 77 6.58 -1.30 -2.73
C VAL A 77 7.79 -2.06 -2.17
N LEU A 78 7.53 -3.19 -1.52
CA LEU A 78 8.53 -3.90 -0.71
C LEU A 78 9.85 -4.22 -1.43
N PRO A 79 9.88 -4.52 -2.75
CA PRO A 79 11.14 -4.73 -3.46
C PRO A 79 12.10 -3.53 -3.45
N PHE A 80 11.60 -2.33 -3.17
CA PHE A 80 12.40 -1.10 -3.22
C PHE A 80 12.90 -0.66 -1.83
N HIS A 81 12.58 -1.41 -0.78
CA HIS A 81 12.94 -1.10 0.61
C HIS A 81 13.70 -2.25 1.26
N HIS A 82 14.68 -1.91 2.07
CA HIS A 82 15.30 -2.91 2.94
C HIS A 82 14.31 -3.36 4.03
N PRO A 83 13.95 -4.66 4.12
CA PRO A 83 12.83 -5.10 4.97
C PRO A 83 13.01 -4.84 6.46
N ALA A 84 14.24 -4.91 6.97
CA ALA A 84 14.50 -4.61 8.38
C ALA A 84 14.27 -3.11 8.70
N GLU A 85 14.70 -2.22 7.81
CA GLU A 85 14.52 -0.77 7.95
C GLU A 85 13.04 -0.41 7.86
N LEU A 86 12.34 -0.92 6.85
CA LEU A 86 10.91 -0.65 6.66
C LEU A 86 10.06 -1.21 7.81
N ALA A 87 10.41 -2.37 8.37
CA ALA A 87 9.73 -2.91 9.53
C ALA A 87 9.76 -1.95 10.72
N HIS A 88 10.91 -1.29 10.97
CA HIS A 88 11.06 -0.30 12.03
C HIS A 88 10.28 0.99 11.74
N ARG A 89 10.30 1.48 10.48
CA ARG A 89 9.52 2.66 10.09
C ARG A 89 8.02 2.45 10.28
N ILE A 90 7.50 1.30 9.85
CA ILE A 90 6.08 0.98 10.02
C ILE A 90 5.73 0.83 11.50
N ALA A 91 6.58 0.19 12.31
CA ALA A 91 6.36 0.12 13.75
C ALA A 91 6.33 1.51 14.39
N TRP A 92 7.19 2.43 13.94
CA TRP A 92 7.21 3.81 14.40
C TRP A 92 5.94 4.59 13.99
N LEU A 93 5.47 4.44 12.74
CA LEU A 93 4.20 5.01 12.29
C LEU A 93 3.01 4.47 13.11
N ASP A 94 3.03 3.20 13.47
CA ASP A 94 1.99 2.59 14.31
C ASP A 94 1.96 3.21 15.72
N HIS A 95 3.12 3.55 16.30
CA HIS A 95 3.20 4.32 17.55
C HIS A 95 2.69 5.75 17.39
N ILE A 96 3.16 6.50 16.37
CA ILE A 96 2.72 7.87 16.10
C ILE A 96 1.19 7.91 15.94
N SER A 97 0.63 6.95 15.21
CA SER A 97 -0.80 6.86 14.94
C SER A 97 -1.62 6.29 16.09
N ARG A 98 -1.00 5.69 17.09
CA ARG A 98 -1.66 4.90 18.15
C ARG A 98 -2.57 3.82 17.55
N GLY A 99 -2.07 3.11 16.54
CA GLY A 99 -2.78 2.03 15.86
C GLY A 99 -3.78 2.48 14.78
N ARG A 100 -3.78 3.76 14.36
CA ARG A 100 -4.57 4.24 13.21
C ARG A 100 -3.92 4.00 11.85
N CYS A 101 -2.77 3.33 11.80
CA CYS A 101 -2.06 3.01 10.57
C CYS A 101 -2.11 1.50 10.29
N TYR A 102 -2.31 1.13 9.04
CA TYR A 102 -2.12 -0.24 8.56
C TYR A 102 -0.77 -0.39 7.86
N ALA A 103 -0.28 -1.60 7.75
CA ALA A 103 0.89 -1.93 6.95
C ALA A 103 0.43 -2.34 5.53
N GLY A 104 0.15 -1.36 4.68
CA GLY A 104 -0.18 -1.64 3.28
C GLY A 104 1.09 -1.90 2.46
N VAL A 105 1.08 -2.98 1.68
CA VAL A 105 2.24 -3.41 0.90
C VAL A 105 1.87 -3.78 -0.53
N ALA A 106 2.83 -3.61 -1.44
CA ALA A 106 2.69 -3.90 -2.86
C ALA A 106 3.99 -4.47 -3.45
N SER A 107 3.87 -5.09 -4.62
CA SER A 107 5.03 -5.60 -5.37
C SER A 107 5.58 -4.61 -6.41
N GLY A 108 4.88 -3.49 -6.65
CA GLY A 108 5.20 -2.54 -7.72
C GLY A 108 4.67 -2.96 -9.09
N ALA A 109 4.36 -1.97 -9.91
CA ALA A 109 3.79 -2.15 -11.24
C ALA A 109 4.42 -1.28 -12.33
N ILE A 110 5.25 -0.30 -11.98
CA ILE A 110 5.85 0.65 -12.92
C ILE A 110 7.20 0.12 -13.41
N PRO A 111 7.37 -0.13 -14.73
CA PRO A 111 8.61 -0.69 -15.26
C PRO A 111 9.85 0.16 -15.00
N THR A 112 9.72 1.49 -15.09
CA THR A 112 10.84 2.42 -14.82
C THR A 112 11.23 2.47 -13.34
N ASP A 113 10.30 2.20 -12.42
CA ASP A 113 10.63 2.02 -11.00
C ASP A 113 11.42 0.71 -10.82
N TRP A 114 11.01 -0.38 -11.51
CA TRP A 114 11.79 -1.63 -11.48
C TRP A 114 13.22 -1.44 -11.98
N ASP A 115 13.39 -0.74 -13.10
CA ASP A 115 14.72 -0.43 -13.67
C ASP A 115 15.58 0.36 -12.68
N MET A 116 14.99 1.38 -12.03
CA MET A 116 15.69 2.20 -11.04
C MET A 116 16.24 1.38 -9.87
N PHE A 117 15.50 0.36 -9.43
CA PHE A 117 15.88 -0.50 -8.31
C PHE A 117 16.49 -1.85 -8.73
N ASN A 118 16.73 -2.03 -10.02
CA ASN A 118 17.31 -3.27 -10.60
C ASN A 118 16.50 -4.53 -10.20
N VAL A 119 15.18 -4.47 -10.37
CA VAL A 119 14.24 -5.56 -10.09
C VAL A 119 13.65 -6.08 -11.40
N ASP A 120 13.75 -7.37 -11.68
CA ASP A 120 13.09 -7.97 -12.85
C ASP A 120 11.58 -8.21 -12.59
N GLY A 121 10.81 -7.11 -12.65
CA GLY A 121 9.37 -7.15 -12.47
C GLY A 121 8.65 -7.90 -13.61
N ALA A 122 9.20 -7.90 -14.81
CA ALA A 122 8.66 -8.62 -15.96
C ALA A 122 8.71 -10.15 -15.75
N ALA A 123 9.81 -10.68 -15.21
CA ALA A 123 9.92 -12.07 -14.81
C ALA A 123 9.15 -12.41 -13.50
N GLY A 124 8.63 -11.40 -12.81
CA GLY A 124 7.87 -11.58 -11.58
C GLY A 124 8.71 -11.65 -10.31
N GLU A 125 9.97 -11.24 -10.39
CA GLU A 125 10.89 -11.18 -9.26
C GLU A 125 10.36 -10.28 -8.14
N ASN A 126 9.76 -9.15 -8.51
CA ASN A 126 9.13 -8.21 -7.58
C ASN A 126 8.14 -8.88 -6.61
N ARG A 127 7.39 -9.87 -7.06
CA ARG A 127 6.44 -10.60 -6.20
C ARG A 127 7.14 -11.52 -5.22
N LEU A 128 8.21 -12.17 -5.64
CA LEU A 128 9.02 -13.04 -4.77
C LEU A 128 9.78 -12.22 -3.72
N MET A 129 10.35 -11.09 -4.12
CA MET A 129 10.99 -10.13 -3.20
C MET A 129 9.98 -9.59 -2.17
N MET A 130 8.75 -9.27 -2.60
CA MET A 130 7.70 -8.82 -1.69
C MET A 130 7.35 -9.90 -0.65
N GLU A 131 7.18 -11.15 -1.07
CA GLU A 131 6.85 -12.25 -0.16
C GLU A 131 7.95 -12.46 0.89
N GLU A 132 9.21 -12.48 0.45
CA GLU A 132 10.38 -12.61 1.34
C GLU A 132 10.52 -11.42 2.29
N SER A 133 10.39 -10.19 1.78
CA SER A 133 10.44 -8.98 2.60
C SER A 133 9.35 -8.96 3.67
N LEU A 134 8.13 -9.36 3.31
CA LEU A 134 7.00 -9.38 4.22
C LEU A 134 7.21 -10.40 5.36
N GLU A 135 7.77 -11.58 5.06
CA GLU A 135 8.13 -12.57 6.06
C GLU A 135 9.15 -12.03 7.07
N ILE A 136 10.19 -11.37 6.57
CA ILE A 136 11.22 -10.73 7.39
C ILE A 136 10.61 -9.65 8.30
N MET A 137 9.78 -8.77 7.75
CA MET A 137 9.14 -7.69 8.49
C MET A 137 8.27 -8.22 9.63
N ILE A 138 7.42 -9.22 9.35
CA ILE A 138 6.59 -9.86 10.37
C ILE A 138 7.47 -10.46 11.47
N ARG A 139 8.56 -11.13 11.09
CA ARG A 139 9.48 -11.72 12.07
C ARG A 139 10.11 -10.66 12.95
N PHE A 140 10.50 -9.49 12.45
CA PHE A 140 10.95 -8.36 13.28
C PHE A 140 9.88 -7.89 14.26
N TRP A 141 8.62 -7.86 13.85
CA TRP A 141 7.53 -7.38 14.69
C TRP A 141 7.17 -8.36 15.82
N VAL A 142 7.22 -9.67 15.56
CA VAL A 142 6.71 -10.69 16.51
C VAL A 142 7.79 -11.39 17.30
N SER A 143 9.02 -11.56 16.77
CA SER A 143 10.06 -12.32 17.44
C SER A 143 10.64 -11.54 18.64
N GLU A 144 10.73 -12.17 19.79
CA GLU A 144 11.42 -11.62 20.97
C GLU A 144 12.91 -11.99 20.97
N GLU A 145 13.28 -13.06 20.28
CA GLU A 145 14.65 -13.57 20.24
C GLU A 145 15.44 -13.01 19.05
N SER A 146 16.75 -13.04 19.17
CA SER A 146 17.67 -12.79 18.07
C SER A 146 17.47 -13.82 16.94
N PHE A 147 17.70 -13.42 15.72
CA PHE A 147 17.64 -14.31 14.56
C PHE A 147 18.54 -13.85 13.42
N GLU A 148 18.91 -14.80 12.59
CA GLU A 148 19.42 -14.54 11.24
C GLU A 148 18.39 -15.08 10.24
N TYR A 149 18.17 -14.32 9.17
CA TYR A 149 17.38 -14.72 8.00
C TYR A 149 18.29 -14.66 6.78
N LYS A 150 18.44 -15.77 6.06
CA LYS A 150 19.17 -15.88 4.81
C LYS A 150 18.18 -16.34 3.74
N GLY A 151 17.68 -15.37 2.99
CA GLY A 151 16.79 -15.60 1.87
C GLY A 151 17.52 -15.58 0.53
N LYS A 152 16.73 -15.56 -0.52
CA LYS A 152 17.26 -15.40 -1.89
C LYS A 152 17.68 -13.97 -2.17
N TYR A 153 16.91 -12.99 -1.64
CA TYR A 153 17.07 -11.58 -1.93
C TYR A 153 17.68 -10.81 -0.76
N TRP A 154 17.41 -11.24 0.47
CA TRP A 154 17.80 -10.52 1.67
C TRP A 154 18.57 -11.42 2.65
N THR A 155 19.60 -10.84 3.23
CA THR A 155 20.24 -11.40 4.42
C THR A 155 20.15 -10.37 5.51
N VAL A 156 19.42 -10.68 6.57
CA VAL A 156 19.19 -9.76 7.69
C VAL A 156 19.43 -10.45 9.02
N ARG A 157 19.77 -9.67 10.04
CA ARG A 157 19.95 -10.14 11.40
C ARG A 157 19.21 -9.23 12.37
N ARG A 158 18.51 -9.84 13.31
CA ARG A 158 18.22 -9.20 14.57
C ARG A 158 19.30 -9.66 15.54
N PRO A 159 20.26 -8.78 15.91
CA PRO A 159 21.38 -9.19 16.75
C PRO A 159 20.89 -9.61 18.14
N ALA A 160 21.70 -10.42 18.81
CA ALA A 160 21.55 -10.66 20.23
C ALA A 160 21.88 -9.39 21.03
N ASP A 161 21.62 -9.42 22.34
CA ASP A 161 21.91 -8.33 23.24
C ASP A 161 23.37 -7.85 23.09
N GLY A 162 23.54 -6.54 23.03
CA GLY A 162 24.83 -5.90 22.84
C GLY A 162 25.60 -5.74 24.14
N PHE A 163 26.18 -4.55 24.38
CA PHE A 163 26.97 -4.26 25.57
C PHE A 163 26.16 -4.24 26.88
N ASP A 164 24.90 -3.88 26.76
CA ASP A 164 23.89 -3.93 27.82
C ASP A 164 22.49 -4.03 27.20
N GLU A 165 21.46 -4.12 28.04
CA GLU A 165 20.06 -4.26 27.60
C GLU A 165 19.51 -3.08 26.80
N SER A 166 20.20 -1.95 26.71
CA SER A 166 19.82 -0.80 25.90
C SER A 166 20.28 -0.91 24.44
N TYR A 167 21.23 -1.81 24.17
CA TYR A 167 21.66 -2.15 22.83
C TYR A 167 20.89 -3.35 22.29
N SER A 168 20.81 -3.48 20.98
CA SER A 168 20.02 -4.52 20.31
C SER A 168 18.51 -4.42 20.56
N TYR A 169 18.04 -3.31 21.11
CA TYR A 169 16.62 -3.04 21.24
C TYR A 169 16.00 -2.81 19.86
N HIS A 170 14.92 -3.50 19.59
CA HIS A 170 14.12 -3.32 18.36
C HIS A 170 12.73 -2.85 18.73
N ILE A 171 12.32 -1.71 18.17
CA ILE A 171 10.97 -1.19 18.39
C ILE A 171 9.92 -2.20 17.93
N LYS A 172 9.03 -2.56 18.83
CA LYS A 172 7.85 -3.39 18.51
C LYS A 172 6.70 -2.49 18.14
N PRO A 173 5.81 -2.91 17.24
CA PRO A 173 4.62 -2.14 16.92
C PRO A 173 3.76 -1.85 18.15
N TYR A 174 3.04 -0.73 18.11
CA TYR A 174 2.04 -0.37 19.10
C TYR A 174 0.89 -1.39 19.12
N THR A 175 0.40 -1.76 17.93
CA THR A 175 -0.65 -2.77 17.72
C THR A 175 -0.08 -4.18 17.88
N LYS A 176 -0.74 -5.04 18.64
CA LYS A 176 -0.29 -6.42 18.87
C LYS A 176 -1.11 -7.43 18.08
N PRO A 177 -0.50 -8.49 17.55
CA PRO A 177 0.95 -8.78 17.51
C PRO A 177 1.72 -7.87 16.58
N HIS A 178 1.08 -7.27 15.60
CA HIS A 178 1.62 -6.32 14.63
C HIS A 178 0.47 -5.51 13.96
N PRO A 179 0.75 -4.39 13.27
CA PRO A 179 -0.25 -3.67 12.49
C PRO A 179 -0.94 -4.61 11.50
N GLN A 180 -2.22 -4.41 11.26
CA GLN A 180 -2.90 -5.19 10.23
C GLN A 180 -2.22 -4.94 8.88
N VAL A 181 -1.88 -6.03 8.19
CA VAL A 181 -1.25 -5.98 6.87
C VAL A 181 -2.33 -5.96 5.80
N ALA A 182 -2.14 -5.13 4.78
CA ALA A 182 -2.98 -5.09 3.59
C ALA A 182 -2.12 -5.32 2.34
N ILE A 183 -2.60 -6.14 1.41
CA ILE A 183 -1.89 -6.45 0.17
C ILE A 183 -2.69 -6.01 -1.04
N ALA A 184 -2.05 -5.23 -1.92
CA ALA A 184 -2.63 -4.76 -3.16
C ALA A 184 -2.67 -5.84 -4.24
N GLY A 185 -3.77 -5.90 -4.99
CA GLY A 185 -3.93 -6.74 -6.17
C GLY A 185 -4.59 -5.99 -7.31
N PHE A 186 -4.06 -6.16 -8.52
CA PHE A 186 -4.39 -5.34 -9.67
C PHE A 186 -4.84 -6.16 -10.89
N THR A 187 -4.21 -7.30 -11.13
CA THR A 187 -4.46 -8.14 -12.30
C THR A 187 -5.47 -9.24 -12.00
N ALA A 188 -6.14 -9.75 -13.04
CA ALA A 188 -6.99 -10.93 -12.92
C ALA A 188 -6.21 -12.10 -12.27
N ASN A 189 -6.88 -12.89 -11.43
CA ASN A 189 -6.28 -14.01 -10.69
C ASN A 189 -5.03 -13.64 -9.90
N SER A 190 -5.03 -12.48 -9.27
CA SER A 190 -3.88 -11.85 -8.61
C SER A 190 -3.13 -12.79 -7.67
N LEU A 191 -1.84 -13.04 -7.94
CA LEU A 191 -0.98 -13.84 -7.09
C LEU A 191 -0.72 -13.17 -5.73
N THR A 192 -0.68 -11.84 -5.69
CA THR A 192 -0.52 -11.09 -4.44
C THR A 192 -1.76 -11.22 -3.56
N LEU A 193 -2.97 -11.24 -4.13
CA LEU A 193 -4.20 -11.52 -3.37
C LEU A 193 -4.30 -12.98 -2.93
N ARG A 194 -3.74 -13.93 -3.69
CA ARG A 194 -3.61 -15.32 -3.22
C ARG A 194 -2.68 -15.40 -2.01
N LEU A 195 -1.54 -14.70 -2.02
CA LEU A 195 -0.68 -14.56 -0.84
C LEU A 195 -1.43 -13.91 0.33
N CYS A 196 -2.21 -12.85 0.05
CA CYS A 196 -3.06 -12.20 1.04
C CYS A 196 -3.99 -13.21 1.73
N GLY A 197 -4.65 -14.07 0.96
CA GLY A 197 -5.50 -15.15 1.47
C GLY A 197 -4.75 -16.15 2.35
N ARG A 198 -3.57 -16.63 1.91
CA ARG A 198 -2.72 -17.54 2.70
C ARG A 198 -2.37 -16.98 4.08
N LYS A 199 -2.20 -15.68 4.19
CA LYS A 199 -1.80 -14.99 5.43
C LYS A 199 -2.96 -14.41 6.24
N GLY A 200 -4.19 -14.40 5.71
CA GLY A 200 -5.35 -13.81 6.37
C GLY A 200 -5.29 -12.29 6.48
N PHE A 201 -4.63 -11.62 5.53
CA PHE A 201 -4.45 -10.17 5.51
C PHE A 201 -5.64 -9.44 4.87
N ILE A 202 -5.60 -8.12 4.80
CA ILE A 202 -6.63 -7.28 4.19
C ILE A 202 -6.40 -7.22 2.68
N PRO A 203 -7.34 -7.72 1.85
CA PRO A 203 -7.21 -7.59 0.40
C PRO A 203 -7.55 -6.15 -0.04
N LEU A 204 -6.65 -5.52 -0.80
CA LEU A 204 -6.89 -4.26 -1.49
C LEU A 204 -7.03 -4.55 -2.99
N SER A 205 -8.23 -4.44 -3.52
CA SER A 205 -8.49 -4.69 -4.93
C SER A 205 -8.59 -3.40 -5.71
N PHE A 206 -7.69 -3.25 -6.67
CA PHE A 206 -7.70 -2.17 -7.64
C PHE A 206 -7.89 -2.75 -9.05
N GLY A 207 -8.07 -1.92 -10.03
CA GLY A 207 -8.07 -2.32 -11.42
C GLY A 207 -9.06 -1.54 -12.27
N PHE A 208 -8.77 -1.50 -13.56
CA PHE A 208 -9.53 -0.78 -14.56
C PHE A 208 -10.83 -1.49 -14.96
N SER A 209 -11.05 -2.72 -14.53
CA SER A 209 -12.23 -3.50 -14.93
C SER A 209 -12.89 -4.20 -13.75
N ASN A 210 -14.20 -4.00 -13.64
CA ASN A 210 -15.03 -4.74 -12.67
C ASN A 210 -15.03 -6.24 -12.93
N ARG A 211 -14.64 -6.70 -14.12
CA ARG A 211 -14.53 -8.12 -14.48
C ARG A 211 -13.48 -8.86 -13.66
N PHE A 212 -12.50 -8.15 -13.10
CA PHE A 212 -11.45 -8.76 -12.28
C PHE A 212 -11.87 -8.99 -10.83
N LEU A 213 -12.87 -8.27 -10.32
CA LEU A 213 -13.29 -8.40 -8.91
C LEU A 213 -13.63 -9.83 -8.48
N PRO A 214 -14.44 -10.60 -9.23
CA PRO A 214 -14.68 -11.99 -8.86
C PRO A 214 -13.38 -12.80 -8.75
N THR A 215 -12.47 -12.65 -9.72
CA THR A 215 -11.19 -13.38 -9.74
C THR A 215 -10.25 -12.94 -8.61
N HIS A 216 -10.37 -11.72 -8.12
CA HIS A 216 -9.61 -11.23 -6.96
C HIS A 216 -10.06 -11.95 -5.68
N TRP A 217 -11.38 -12.05 -5.46
CA TRP A 217 -11.88 -12.75 -4.30
C TRP A 217 -11.62 -14.26 -4.38
N GLU A 218 -11.80 -14.87 -5.54
CA GLU A 218 -11.44 -16.27 -5.76
C GLU A 218 -9.96 -16.55 -5.46
N ALA A 219 -9.05 -15.60 -5.80
CA ALA A 219 -7.63 -15.75 -5.47
C ALA A 219 -7.40 -15.72 -3.95
N VAL A 220 -8.11 -14.84 -3.21
CA VAL A 220 -8.07 -14.81 -1.74
C VAL A 220 -8.56 -16.13 -1.15
N GLU A 221 -9.72 -16.63 -1.61
CA GLU A 221 -10.29 -17.90 -1.13
C GLU A 221 -9.37 -19.11 -1.42
N LYS A 222 -8.77 -19.15 -2.62
CA LYS A 222 -7.78 -20.17 -2.97
C LYS A 222 -6.57 -20.13 -2.05
N GLY A 223 -6.02 -18.96 -1.80
CA GLY A 223 -4.89 -18.80 -0.89
C GLY A 223 -5.23 -19.22 0.54
N ALA A 224 -6.38 -18.83 1.04
CA ALA A 224 -6.86 -19.18 2.37
C ALA A 224 -7.07 -20.70 2.54
N ALA A 225 -7.60 -21.36 1.51
CA ALA A 225 -7.79 -22.82 1.52
C ALA A 225 -6.46 -23.59 1.61
N GLU A 226 -5.35 -23.05 1.08
CA GLU A 226 -4.02 -23.67 1.15
C GLU A 226 -3.47 -23.75 2.59
N THR A 227 -3.91 -22.86 3.47
CA THR A 227 -3.39 -22.73 4.84
C THR A 227 -4.46 -22.91 5.93
N GLY A 228 -5.72 -23.12 5.54
CA GLY A 228 -6.83 -23.26 6.48
C GLY A 228 -7.24 -21.95 7.18
N VAL A 229 -6.81 -20.82 6.66
CA VAL A 229 -7.17 -19.50 7.19
C VAL A 229 -8.61 -19.15 6.79
N ALA A 230 -9.40 -18.60 7.71
CA ALA A 230 -10.75 -18.13 7.41
C ALA A 230 -10.72 -16.82 6.62
N THR A 231 -11.60 -16.69 5.64
CA THR A 231 -11.81 -15.45 4.88
C THR A 231 -12.99 -14.66 5.42
N ASP A 232 -12.88 -13.32 5.34
CA ASP A 232 -13.95 -12.40 5.72
C ASP A 232 -14.07 -11.28 4.68
N ARG A 233 -15.16 -11.31 3.90
CA ARG A 233 -15.45 -10.29 2.88
C ARG A 233 -15.63 -8.89 3.44
N SER A 234 -15.99 -8.73 4.69
CA SER A 234 -16.11 -7.41 5.32
C SER A 234 -14.77 -6.66 5.40
N ARG A 235 -13.66 -7.40 5.33
CA ARG A 235 -12.30 -6.86 5.31
C ARG A 235 -11.80 -6.49 3.91
N TRP A 236 -12.51 -6.84 2.86
CA TRP A 236 -12.13 -6.57 1.49
C TRP A 236 -12.30 -5.09 1.15
N ARG A 237 -11.23 -4.43 0.69
CA ARG A 237 -11.23 -3.05 0.19
C ARG A 237 -11.26 -3.08 -1.34
N ILE A 238 -12.15 -2.28 -1.92
CA ILE A 238 -12.32 -2.19 -3.37
C ILE A 238 -12.17 -0.72 -3.77
N GLY A 239 -11.05 -0.41 -4.43
CA GLY A 239 -10.79 0.92 -4.99
C GLY A 239 -11.41 1.04 -6.38
N ARG A 240 -12.18 2.12 -6.60
CA ARG A 240 -12.82 2.46 -7.87
C ARG A 240 -12.87 3.96 -8.03
N ASP A 241 -12.69 4.42 -9.26
CA ASP A 241 -12.96 5.79 -9.62
C ASP A 241 -14.48 6.00 -9.62
N ILE A 242 -14.94 6.98 -8.86
CA ILE A 242 -16.34 7.35 -8.73
C ILE A 242 -16.46 8.84 -8.99
N TYR A 243 -17.30 9.21 -9.93
CA TYR A 243 -17.64 10.61 -10.20
C TYR A 243 -19.14 10.82 -10.02
N VAL A 244 -19.49 11.81 -9.22
CA VAL A 244 -20.89 12.17 -8.92
C VAL A 244 -21.21 13.50 -9.58
N ALA A 245 -22.34 13.59 -10.27
CA ALA A 245 -22.91 14.80 -10.85
C ALA A 245 -24.44 14.74 -10.77
N ASP A 246 -25.13 15.82 -11.11
CA ASP A 246 -26.57 15.90 -11.06
C ASP A 246 -27.27 14.96 -12.06
N THR A 247 -26.58 14.61 -13.16
CA THR A 247 -27.07 13.68 -14.17
C THR A 247 -25.97 12.74 -14.67
N ASP A 248 -26.36 11.53 -15.12
CA ASP A 248 -25.46 10.57 -15.76
C ASP A 248 -24.78 11.13 -17.01
N LYS A 249 -25.48 11.99 -17.77
CA LYS A 249 -24.92 12.63 -18.97
C LYS A 249 -23.77 13.57 -18.59
N GLU A 250 -23.99 14.39 -17.58
CA GLU A 250 -22.97 15.31 -17.06
C GLU A 250 -21.77 14.54 -16.48
N ALA A 251 -22.03 13.51 -15.67
CA ALA A 251 -20.97 12.67 -15.10
C ALA A 251 -20.11 12.06 -16.21
N ARG A 252 -20.74 11.49 -17.25
CA ARG A 252 -20.03 10.88 -18.38
C ARG A 252 -19.21 11.91 -19.16
N ASP A 253 -19.79 13.08 -19.45
CA ASP A 253 -19.08 14.13 -20.18
C ASP A 253 -17.84 14.61 -19.41
N LYS A 254 -18.00 14.91 -18.13
CA LYS A 254 -16.89 15.36 -17.27
C LYS A 254 -15.79 14.29 -17.08
N VAL A 255 -16.17 13.02 -16.99
CA VAL A 255 -15.17 11.93 -16.87
C VAL A 255 -14.44 11.71 -18.19
N ILE A 256 -15.14 11.70 -19.32
CA ILE A 256 -14.52 11.39 -20.62
C ILE A 256 -13.70 12.57 -21.14
N ASN A 257 -14.24 13.78 -21.07
CA ASN A 257 -13.67 15.00 -21.67
C ASN A 257 -12.93 15.88 -20.64
N GLY A 258 -12.96 15.53 -19.37
CA GLY A 258 -12.30 16.24 -18.28
C GLY A 258 -10.96 15.64 -17.86
N PRO A 259 -10.42 16.10 -16.71
CA PRO A 259 -9.11 15.68 -16.21
C PRO A 259 -8.96 14.17 -16.00
N VAL A 260 -10.03 13.47 -15.61
CA VAL A 260 -10.01 12.01 -15.43
C VAL A 260 -9.74 11.31 -16.78
N GLY A 261 -10.47 11.68 -17.82
CA GLY A 261 -10.27 11.11 -19.17
C GLY A 261 -8.90 11.47 -19.73
N GLU A 262 -8.43 12.68 -19.48
CA GLU A 262 -7.08 13.10 -19.87
C GLU A 262 -6.00 12.23 -19.19
N HIS A 263 -6.12 12.01 -17.87
CA HIS A 263 -5.21 11.17 -17.11
C HIS A 263 -5.22 9.73 -17.63
N TYR A 264 -6.41 9.15 -17.84
CA TYR A 264 -6.53 7.81 -18.42
C TYR A 264 -5.85 7.69 -19.78
N ASN A 265 -6.11 8.62 -20.69
CA ASN A 265 -5.60 8.56 -22.06
C ASN A 265 -4.10 8.85 -22.16
N LYS A 266 -3.56 9.74 -21.32
CA LYS A 266 -2.17 10.19 -21.41
C LYS A 266 -1.22 9.45 -20.47
N PHE A 267 -1.72 8.79 -19.45
CA PHE A 267 -0.91 8.07 -18.48
C PHE A 267 -1.20 6.55 -18.49
N TRP A 268 -2.42 6.15 -18.12
CA TRP A 268 -2.73 4.72 -17.97
C TRP A 268 -2.77 3.95 -19.29
N MET A 269 -3.40 4.47 -20.32
CA MET A 269 -3.52 3.75 -21.60
C MET A 269 -2.19 3.48 -22.29
N PRO A 270 -1.19 4.38 -22.29
CA PRO A 270 0.14 4.08 -22.78
C PRO A 270 0.87 2.98 -22.00
N MET A 271 0.67 2.91 -20.70
CA MET A 271 1.30 1.91 -19.82
C MET A 271 0.67 0.51 -19.97
N LEU A 272 -0.60 0.44 -20.41
CA LEU A 272 -1.31 -0.83 -20.58
C LEU A 272 -1.15 -1.45 -21.98
N LYS A 273 -0.50 -0.76 -22.93
CA LYS A 273 -0.16 -1.26 -24.27
C LYS A 273 1.17 -1.98 -24.29
#